data_0f3b953b29ff66bd909643596a421658
#
_entry.id   0f3b953b29ff66bd909643596a421658
#
_cell.length_a   1.000
_cell.length_b   1.000
_cell.length_c   1.000
_cell.angle_alpha   90.00
_cell.angle_beta   90.00
_cell.angle_gamma   90.00
#
_symmetry.space_group_name_H-M   'P 1'
#
loop_
_entity.id
_entity.type
_entity.pdbx_description
1 polymer ?
#
loop_
_entity_poly.entity_id
_entity_poly.type
_entity_poly.pdbx_seq_one_letter_code
_entity_poly.pdbx_strand_id
1 'polypeptide(L)'
;MRRAVVLGGSIAGLYAARVLSDHADEVVVIEADDLGEDGTGRGAPQRQQLHALLAMGHTHLEGWFPGITAELVAGGARPGVGHEVQFYVDGRLKAPVSDLRMLGATRLFLETRVRRRVATLPGVRIVRGRARDLLFGADRVRGVRYTAADDAPDQADPGEELDADLVVDAMGRSSRLGTWLQRGGWDPAPLHRMRIDLGYATALFRRGDELPRTVVAHASPGPASGYQPTLSEPGAMVAVEGDRWMVVLAGYTGHRPGRDPADFLARMRRCVPPLHEVADRCALLDEVRTFHFPESRRRDFTRLRRFPGGLVAVGDSVASVNPIYGQGLTLAALQATCLSAYLRTGARPHAPALDYFRRAAVVVDAAWQLSATADLAQPHVTGPYPRGYRLARWAVDRITAASVLDTEVNRAFMDVAHMRRHPKSLTRPAVLARTARVLATTR
;
A
#
# COMPACT_ATOMS: atom_id res chain seq x y z
N MET A 1 -26.74 11.49 0.94
CA MET A 1 -26.43 12.07 2.27
C MET A 1 -26.05 13.53 2.07
N ARG A 2 -26.34 14.40 3.02
CA ARG A 2 -26.03 15.83 2.88
C ARG A 2 -24.51 16.07 2.93
N ARG A 3 -23.83 15.57 3.98
CA ARG A 3 -22.39 15.79 4.14
C ARG A 3 -21.65 14.53 4.58
N ALA A 4 -20.52 14.26 3.92
CA ALA A 4 -19.52 13.29 4.35
C ALA A 4 -18.22 14.00 4.71
N VAL A 5 -17.51 13.50 5.75
CA VAL A 5 -16.22 14.03 6.18
C VAL A 5 -15.17 12.92 6.12
N VAL A 6 -14.04 13.20 5.48
CA VAL A 6 -12.91 12.28 5.37
C VAL A 6 -11.74 12.83 6.18
N LEU A 7 -11.24 12.05 7.13
CA LEU A 7 -10.11 12.42 7.98
C LEU A 7 -8.81 11.86 7.39
N GLY A 8 -8.00 12.73 6.81
CA GLY A 8 -6.77 12.42 6.10
C GLY A 8 -6.92 12.48 4.58
N GLY A 9 -6.11 13.30 3.92
CA GLY A 9 -6.10 13.59 2.48
C GLY A 9 -4.97 12.90 1.70
N SER A 10 -4.42 11.78 2.20
CA SER A 10 -3.53 10.91 1.44
C SER A 10 -4.34 9.94 0.57
N ILE A 11 -3.68 9.03 -0.15
CA ILE A 11 -4.29 8.23 -1.21
C ILE A 11 -5.60 7.51 -0.79
N ALA A 12 -5.67 6.95 0.42
CA ALA A 12 -6.88 6.26 0.90
C ALA A 12 -8.05 7.23 1.10
N GLY A 13 -7.77 8.41 1.66
CA GLY A 13 -8.77 9.47 1.83
C GLY A 13 -9.22 10.07 0.50
N LEU A 14 -8.31 10.25 -0.45
CA LEU A 14 -8.64 10.74 -1.79
C LEU A 14 -9.55 9.77 -2.55
N TYR A 15 -9.28 8.45 -2.48
CA TYR A 15 -10.19 7.45 -3.02
C TYR A 15 -11.56 7.45 -2.32
N ALA A 16 -11.56 7.57 -0.98
CA ALA A 16 -12.81 7.66 -0.24
C ALA A 16 -13.62 8.92 -0.63
N ALA A 17 -12.96 10.07 -0.77
CA ALA A 17 -13.60 11.30 -1.22
C ALA A 17 -14.18 11.17 -2.63
N ARG A 18 -13.47 10.51 -3.56
CA ARG A 18 -13.99 10.23 -4.90
C ARG A 18 -15.23 9.33 -4.86
N VAL A 19 -15.20 8.28 -4.03
CA VAL A 19 -16.39 7.41 -3.86
C VAL A 19 -17.56 8.19 -3.28
N LEU A 20 -17.31 9.00 -2.25
CA LEU A 20 -18.35 9.76 -1.55
C LEU A 20 -18.96 10.87 -2.40
N SER A 21 -18.22 11.43 -3.37
CA SER A 21 -18.75 12.44 -4.28
C SER A 21 -19.93 11.94 -5.15
N ASP A 22 -20.09 10.62 -5.31
CA ASP A 22 -21.25 10.02 -5.97
C ASP A 22 -22.45 9.81 -5.01
N HIS A 23 -22.29 10.08 -3.70
CA HIS A 23 -23.27 9.72 -2.66
C HIS A 23 -23.58 10.84 -1.67
N ALA A 24 -22.86 11.96 -1.69
CA ALA A 24 -23.02 13.09 -0.80
C ALA A 24 -23.10 14.39 -1.58
N ASP A 25 -23.92 15.34 -1.08
CA ASP A 25 -24.00 16.69 -1.67
C ASP A 25 -22.73 17.51 -1.38
N GLU A 26 -22.08 17.23 -0.23
CA GLU A 26 -20.83 17.84 0.19
C GLU A 26 -19.88 16.79 0.76
N VAL A 27 -18.62 16.80 0.30
CA VAL A 27 -17.53 15.98 0.86
C VAL A 27 -16.40 16.90 1.35
N VAL A 28 -16.09 16.83 2.63
CA VAL A 28 -15.01 17.62 3.24
C VAL A 28 -13.86 16.69 3.60
N VAL A 29 -12.69 16.91 3.00
CA VAL A 29 -11.46 16.19 3.34
C VAL A 29 -10.66 17.08 4.29
N ILE A 30 -10.41 16.62 5.51
CA ILE A 30 -9.58 17.31 6.50
C ILE A 30 -8.18 16.72 6.44
N GLU A 31 -7.18 17.51 6.00
CA GLU A 31 -5.77 17.10 5.88
C GLU A 31 -4.89 17.98 6.75
N ALA A 32 -4.06 17.33 7.57
CA ALA A 32 -3.21 18.02 8.52
C ALA A 32 -1.93 18.58 7.89
N ASP A 33 -1.47 17.96 6.79
CA ASP A 33 -0.26 18.37 6.10
C ASP A 33 -0.53 19.53 5.15
N ASP A 34 0.42 20.46 5.10
CA ASP A 34 0.54 21.37 3.97
C ASP A 34 1.14 20.58 2.80
N LEU A 35 0.27 20.22 1.88
CA LEU A 35 0.64 19.46 0.69
C LEU A 35 0.69 20.40 -0.51
N GLY A 36 1.46 21.49 -0.40
CA GLY A 36 1.74 22.41 -1.50
C GLY A 36 2.17 21.66 -2.79
N GLU A 37 2.66 22.36 -3.79
CA GLU A 37 3.04 21.72 -5.07
C GLU A 37 4.04 20.58 -4.90
N ASP A 38 4.88 20.64 -3.86
CA ASP A 38 5.91 19.64 -3.54
C ASP A 38 5.38 18.40 -2.79
N GLY A 39 4.17 18.47 -2.21
CA GLY A 39 3.51 17.33 -1.56
C GLY A 39 4.26 16.71 -0.36
N THR A 40 5.26 17.38 0.19
CA THR A 40 6.21 16.82 1.18
C THR A 40 5.76 16.86 2.63
N GLY A 41 4.47 16.81 2.89
CA GLY A 41 3.92 16.87 4.26
C GLY A 41 4.54 15.89 5.26
N ARG A 42 4.59 16.28 6.54
CA ARG A 42 5.23 15.52 7.64
C ARG A 42 4.39 14.32 8.12
N GLY A 43 3.09 14.31 7.89
CA GLY A 43 2.15 13.28 8.38
C GLY A 43 2.31 11.91 7.70
N ALA A 44 2.97 11.87 6.55
CA ALA A 44 3.26 10.62 5.83
C ALA A 44 4.70 10.60 5.30
N PRO A 45 5.71 10.48 6.18
CA PRO A 45 7.14 10.52 5.79
C PRO A 45 7.52 9.45 4.77
N GLN A 46 6.78 8.34 4.71
CA GLN A 46 6.96 7.30 3.70
C GLN A 46 6.65 7.77 2.28
N ARG A 47 6.03 8.94 2.05
CA ARG A 47 5.77 9.47 0.69
C ARG A 47 7.03 9.59 -0.16
N GLN A 48 8.17 9.80 0.46
CA GLN A 48 9.48 9.92 -0.20
C GLN A 48 10.13 8.58 -0.51
N GLN A 49 9.53 7.48 -0.10
CA GLN A 49 10.03 6.12 -0.38
C GLN A 49 9.45 5.58 -1.68
N LEU A 50 10.11 4.57 -2.26
CA LEU A 50 9.56 3.87 -3.41
C LEU A 50 8.25 3.18 -3.04
N HIS A 51 7.24 3.38 -3.86
CA HIS A 51 5.94 2.72 -3.75
C HIS A 51 5.57 2.04 -5.07
N ALA A 52 5.03 0.84 -4.98
CA ALA A 52 4.46 0.15 -6.13
C ALA A 52 2.95 0.41 -6.21
N LEU A 53 2.47 0.79 -7.39
CA LEU A 53 1.07 0.66 -7.75
C LEU A 53 0.92 -0.66 -8.50
N LEU A 54 0.46 -1.70 -7.79
CA LEU A 54 0.27 -3.02 -8.39
C LEU A 54 -0.83 -2.99 -9.46
N ALA A 55 -0.83 -3.99 -10.35
CA ALA A 55 -1.72 -3.99 -11.51
C ALA A 55 -3.21 -3.80 -11.16
N MET A 56 -3.70 -4.42 -10.08
CA MET A 56 -5.08 -4.21 -9.64
C MET A 56 -5.30 -2.77 -9.14
N GLY A 57 -4.33 -2.20 -8.43
CA GLY A 57 -4.40 -0.80 -7.99
C GLY A 57 -4.45 0.17 -9.17
N HIS A 58 -3.67 -0.08 -10.21
CA HIS A 58 -3.70 0.71 -11.44
C HIS A 58 -5.06 0.60 -12.16
N THR A 59 -5.62 -0.61 -12.26
CA THR A 59 -6.96 -0.82 -12.84
C THR A 59 -8.04 0.00 -12.09
N HIS A 60 -8.00 -0.01 -10.75
CA HIS A 60 -8.93 0.77 -9.95
C HIS A 60 -8.69 2.28 -10.04
N LEU A 61 -7.41 2.71 -10.09
CA LEU A 61 -7.07 4.11 -10.29
C LEU A 61 -7.69 4.66 -11.56
N GLU A 62 -7.49 3.97 -12.69
CA GLU A 62 -8.08 4.35 -13.98
C GLU A 62 -9.61 4.29 -13.96
N GLY A 63 -10.19 3.30 -13.28
CA GLY A 63 -11.64 3.18 -13.12
C GLY A 63 -12.27 4.32 -12.32
N TRP A 64 -11.60 4.82 -11.27
CA TRP A 64 -12.06 5.95 -10.47
C TRP A 64 -11.78 7.31 -11.10
N PHE A 65 -10.72 7.41 -11.88
CA PHE A 65 -10.27 8.64 -12.53
C PHE A 65 -9.96 8.37 -14.00
N PRO A 66 -10.98 8.22 -14.87
CA PRO A 66 -10.77 7.90 -16.28
C PRO A 66 -9.81 8.88 -16.96
N GLY A 67 -8.84 8.35 -17.70
CA GLY A 67 -7.80 9.10 -18.40
C GLY A 67 -6.61 9.51 -17.53
N ILE A 68 -6.57 9.16 -16.24
CA ILE A 68 -5.46 9.53 -15.34
C ILE A 68 -4.15 8.87 -15.76
N THR A 69 -4.19 7.65 -16.34
CA THR A 69 -2.97 6.99 -16.83
C THR A 69 -2.32 7.80 -17.94
N ALA A 70 -3.10 8.30 -18.90
CA ALA A 70 -2.60 9.16 -19.97
C ALA A 70 -2.03 10.47 -19.43
N GLU A 71 -2.69 11.09 -18.44
CA GLU A 71 -2.22 12.29 -17.75
C GLU A 71 -0.89 12.05 -17.02
N LEU A 72 -0.77 10.93 -16.31
CA LEU A 72 0.46 10.56 -15.61
C LEU A 72 1.61 10.33 -16.59
N VAL A 73 1.36 9.62 -17.68
CA VAL A 73 2.38 9.36 -18.74
C VAL A 73 2.80 10.65 -19.42
N ALA A 74 1.86 11.54 -19.77
CA ALA A 74 2.17 12.86 -20.33
C ALA A 74 2.99 13.72 -19.36
N GLY A 75 2.81 13.54 -18.05
CA GLY A 75 3.59 14.19 -17.00
C GLY A 75 4.93 13.51 -16.67
N GLY A 76 5.30 12.43 -17.38
CA GLY A 76 6.59 11.77 -17.27
C GLY A 76 6.60 10.42 -16.55
N ALA A 77 5.46 9.93 -16.07
CA ALA A 77 5.39 8.55 -15.55
C ALA A 77 5.75 7.53 -16.66
N ARG A 78 6.37 6.42 -16.27
CA ARG A 78 6.90 5.43 -17.22
C ARG A 78 6.06 4.15 -17.20
N PRO A 79 5.28 3.86 -18.26
CA PRO A 79 4.59 2.59 -18.37
C PRO A 79 5.59 1.47 -18.71
N GLY A 80 5.45 0.32 -18.05
CA GLY A 80 6.20 -0.89 -18.33
C GLY A 80 5.27 -2.06 -18.58
N VAL A 81 5.59 -2.89 -19.56
CA VAL A 81 4.80 -4.04 -19.99
C VAL A 81 5.69 -5.26 -20.22
N GLY A 82 5.22 -6.41 -19.73
CA GLY A 82 5.84 -7.69 -20.02
C GLY A 82 7.31 -7.75 -19.54
N HIS A 83 8.27 -7.88 -20.45
CA HIS A 83 9.69 -8.01 -20.13
C HIS A 83 10.34 -6.74 -19.55
N GLU A 84 9.69 -5.59 -19.66
CA GLU A 84 10.15 -4.34 -19.03
C GLU A 84 9.89 -4.32 -17.51
N VAL A 85 9.09 -5.28 -17.03
CA VAL A 85 8.72 -5.44 -15.62
C VAL A 85 9.33 -6.74 -15.10
N GLN A 86 10.51 -6.62 -14.50
CA GLN A 86 11.37 -7.73 -14.14
C GLN A 86 11.24 -8.07 -12.64
N PHE A 87 10.91 -9.32 -12.34
CA PHE A 87 10.88 -9.84 -10.98
C PHE A 87 11.94 -10.93 -10.82
N TYR A 88 12.76 -10.76 -9.80
CA TYR A 88 13.83 -11.71 -9.46
C TYR A 88 13.52 -12.40 -8.14
N VAL A 89 13.95 -13.62 -8.01
CA VAL A 89 13.94 -14.38 -6.77
C VAL A 89 15.26 -15.14 -6.62
N ASP A 90 15.93 -15.00 -5.47
CA ASP A 90 17.29 -15.52 -5.26
C ASP A 90 18.27 -15.16 -6.39
N GLY A 91 18.22 -13.91 -6.90
CA GLY A 91 19.03 -13.42 -7.99
C GLY A 91 18.63 -13.91 -9.40
N ARG A 92 17.61 -14.79 -9.51
CA ARG A 92 17.16 -15.37 -10.78
C ARG A 92 15.92 -14.66 -11.31
N LEU A 93 15.98 -14.25 -12.59
CA LEU A 93 14.83 -13.63 -13.25
C LEU A 93 13.69 -14.65 -13.41
N LYS A 94 12.50 -14.29 -13.00
CA LYS A 94 11.30 -15.09 -13.20
C LYS A 94 10.89 -15.13 -14.68
N ALA A 95 10.23 -16.19 -15.07
CA ALA A 95 9.69 -16.32 -16.41
C ALA A 95 8.77 -15.12 -16.74
N PRO A 96 8.87 -14.52 -17.95
CA PRO A 96 8.13 -13.30 -18.27
C PRO A 96 6.62 -13.52 -18.30
N VAL A 97 5.87 -12.50 -17.92
CA VAL A 97 4.39 -12.45 -18.02
C VAL A 97 4.03 -11.29 -18.95
N SER A 98 3.67 -11.60 -20.18
CA SER A 98 3.56 -10.64 -21.30
C SER A 98 2.52 -9.54 -21.09
N ASP A 99 1.45 -9.81 -20.36
CA ASP A 99 0.35 -8.88 -20.08
C ASP A 99 0.48 -8.17 -18.71
N LEU A 100 1.59 -8.39 -18.00
CA LEU A 100 1.86 -7.66 -16.76
C LEU A 100 2.18 -6.21 -17.08
N ARG A 101 1.41 -5.30 -16.49
CA ARG A 101 1.58 -3.86 -16.65
C ARG A 101 1.84 -3.21 -15.31
N MET A 102 2.80 -2.31 -15.27
CA MET A 102 3.07 -1.43 -14.14
C MET A 102 3.32 -0.01 -14.63
N LEU A 103 3.05 0.96 -13.77
CA LEU A 103 3.33 2.36 -14.01
C LEU A 103 4.40 2.83 -13.02
N GLY A 104 5.54 3.24 -13.55
CA GLY A 104 6.60 3.87 -12.77
C GLY A 104 6.32 5.35 -12.55
N ALA A 105 6.21 5.73 -11.29
CA ALA A 105 6.03 7.10 -10.84
C ALA A 105 6.42 7.19 -9.37
N THR A 106 6.88 8.35 -8.92
CA THR A 106 7.00 8.56 -7.48
C THR A 106 5.61 8.62 -6.84
N ARG A 107 5.50 8.22 -5.60
CA ARG A 107 4.24 8.33 -4.86
C ARG A 107 3.74 9.76 -4.80
N LEU A 108 4.66 10.69 -4.63
CA LEU A 108 4.36 12.10 -4.54
C LEU A 108 3.72 12.64 -5.81
N PHE A 109 4.30 12.32 -6.96
CA PHE A 109 3.77 12.67 -8.27
C PHE A 109 2.36 12.07 -8.48
N LEU A 110 2.19 10.78 -8.19
CA LEU A 110 0.91 10.08 -8.29
C LEU A 110 -0.15 10.72 -7.37
N GLU A 111 0.17 10.90 -6.09
CA GLU A 111 -0.76 11.43 -5.09
C GLU A 111 -1.18 12.87 -5.41
N THR A 112 -0.27 13.71 -5.91
CA THR A 112 -0.56 15.08 -6.34
C THR A 112 -1.56 15.11 -7.51
N ARG A 113 -1.40 14.23 -8.50
CA ARG A 113 -2.35 14.13 -9.63
C ARG A 113 -3.73 13.67 -9.18
N VAL A 114 -3.79 12.63 -8.35
CA VAL A 114 -5.06 12.16 -7.77
C VAL A 114 -5.73 13.26 -6.96
N ARG A 115 -4.97 14.01 -6.15
CA ARG A 115 -5.49 15.13 -5.35
C ARG A 115 -6.08 16.23 -6.22
N ARG A 116 -5.38 16.62 -7.30
CA ARG A 116 -5.90 17.63 -8.26
C ARG A 116 -7.23 17.17 -8.85
N ARG A 117 -7.35 15.91 -9.26
CA ARG A 117 -8.61 15.35 -9.77
C ARG A 117 -9.72 15.33 -8.71
N VAL A 118 -9.41 15.01 -7.46
CA VAL A 118 -10.39 15.05 -6.37
C VAL A 118 -10.84 16.48 -6.07
N ALA A 119 -9.92 17.45 -6.07
CA ALA A 119 -10.24 18.85 -5.80
C ALA A 119 -11.13 19.49 -6.88
N THR A 120 -11.20 18.92 -8.09
CA THR A 120 -12.11 19.41 -9.16
C THR A 120 -13.48 18.74 -9.15
N LEU A 121 -13.74 17.78 -8.26
CA LEU A 121 -15.04 17.13 -8.18
C LEU A 121 -16.09 18.08 -7.57
N PRO A 122 -17.30 18.14 -8.15
CA PRO A 122 -18.38 18.94 -7.58
C PRO A 122 -18.67 18.56 -6.12
N GLY A 123 -18.87 19.56 -5.26
CA GLY A 123 -19.18 19.34 -3.85
C GLY A 123 -18.02 18.83 -2.98
N VAL A 124 -16.82 18.63 -3.54
CA VAL A 124 -15.64 18.21 -2.78
C VAL A 124 -14.77 19.41 -2.42
N ARG A 125 -14.40 19.53 -1.15
CA ARG A 125 -13.41 20.50 -0.70
C ARG A 125 -12.38 19.86 0.22
N ILE A 126 -11.13 20.26 0.06
CA ILE A 126 -10.02 19.84 0.92
C ILE A 126 -9.70 21.01 1.85
N VAL A 127 -9.76 20.75 3.14
CA VAL A 127 -9.52 21.74 4.21
C VAL A 127 -8.25 21.37 4.93
N ARG A 128 -7.37 22.34 5.14
CA ARG A 128 -6.19 22.17 5.96
C ARG A 128 -6.61 22.20 7.42
N GLY A 129 -6.37 21.09 8.14
CA GLY A 129 -6.79 20.99 9.54
C GLY A 129 -6.44 19.65 10.15
N ARG A 130 -6.50 19.60 11.46
CA ARG A 130 -6.17 18.40 12.24
C ARG A 130 -7.41 17.91 13.00
N ALA A 131 -7.88 16.71 12.67
CA ALA A 131 -8.96 16.06 13.43
C ALA A 131 -8.53 15.83 14.89
N ARG A 132 -9.38 16.20 15.82
CA ARG A 132 -9.15 16.13 17.28
C ARG A 132 -9.97 15.05 17.94
N ASP A 133 -11.25 14.92 17.56
CA ASP A 133 -12.17 13.94 18.14
C ASP A 133 -13.37 13.69 17.22
N LEU A 134 -14.15 12.65 17.52
CA LEU A 134 -15.45 12.39 16.93
C LEU A 134 -16.57 13.00 17.81
N LEU A 135 -17.59 13.51 17.16
CA LEU A 135 -18.81 13.98 17.85
C LEU A 135 -19.83 12.84 17.88
N PHE A 136 -20.11 12.34 19.07
CA PHE A 136 -21.04 11.24 19.24
C PHE A 136 -22.47 11.73 19.53
N GLY A 137 -23.45 11.06 18.92
CA GLY A 137 -24.85 11.02 19.37
C GLY A 137 -25.12 9.75 20.16
N ALA A 138 -26.41 9.41 20.38
CA ALA A 138 -26.77 8.25 21.18
C ALA A 138 -26.27 6.91 20.57
N ASP A 139 -26.38 6.74 19.25
CA ASP A 139 -26.13 5.49 18.53
C ASP A 139 -25.20 5.65 17.32
N ARG A 140 -24.70 6.87 17.07
CA ARG A 140 -23.90 7.19 15.89
C ARG A 140 -22.90 8.31 16.15
N VAL A 141 -21.92 8.39 15.24
CA VAL A 141 -21.12 9.60 15.03
C VAL A 141 -21.96 10.59 14.23
N ARG A 142 -22.01 11.84 14.70
CA ARG A 142 -22.74 12.95 14.07
C ARG A 142 -21.82 13.98 13.40
N GLY A 143 -20.52 13.86 13.59
CA GLY A 143 -19.54 14.80 13.06
C GLY A 143 -18.15 14.61 13.64
N VAL A 144 -17.33 15.62 13.44
CA VAL A 144 -15.94 15.66 13.91
C VAL A 144 -15.63 17.01 14.54
N ARG A 145 -14.66 17.01 15.47
CA ARG A 145 -13.99 18.23 15.96
C ARG A 145 -12.61 18.29 15.33
N TYR A 146 -12.26 19.44 14.76
CA TYR A 146 -10.95 19.66 14.17
C TYR A 146 -10.45 21.08 14.46
N THR A 147 -9.14 21.31 14.37
CA THR A 147 -8.52 22.65 14.44
C THR A 147 -7.96 22.98 13.07
N ALA A 148 -8.08 24.23 12.65
CA ALA A 148 -7.38 24.72 11.46
C ALA A 148 -5.87 24.56 11.63
N ALA A 149 -5.15 24.30 10.53
CA ALA A 149 -3.71 23.99 10.64
C ALA A 149 -2.85 25.23 10.88
N ASP A 150 -3.40 26.43 10.64
CA ASP A 150 -2.71 27.70 10.84
C ASP A 150 -2.76 28.18 12.30
N ASP A 151 -3.63 27.58 13.10
CA ASP A 151 -3.66 27.85 14.54
C ASP A 151 -2.45 27.19 15.21
N ALA A 152 -1.69 27.97 15.96
CA ALA A 152 -0.66 27.44 16.85
C ALA A 152 -1.28 26.32 17.69
N PRO A 153 -0.52 25.28 18.08
CA PRO A 153 -1.08 24.19 18.87
C PRO A 153 -1.40 24.69 20.29
N ASP A 154 -2.35 25.60 20.41
CA ASP A 154 -2.90 26.01 21.68
C ASP A 154 -3.74 24.84 22.19
N GLN A 155 -3.30 24.28 23.31
CA GLN A 155 -4.01 23.19 23.98
C GLN A 155 -5.40 23.62 24.49
N ALA A 156 -5.66 24.92 24.51
CA ALA A 156 -6.92 25.52 25.00
C ALA A 156 -7.95 25.74 23.88
N ASP A 157 -7.59 25.62 22.56
CA ASP A 157 -8.56 25.80 21.48
C ASP A 157 -9.50 24.56 21.41
N PRO A 158 -10.81 24.76 21.66
CA PRO A 158 -11.80 23.67 21.59
C PRO A 158 -11.95 23.10 20.17
N GLY A 159 -11.44 23.79 19.14
CA GLY A 159 -11.61 23.45 17.72
C GLY A 159 -13.02 23.69 17.20
N GLU A 160 -13.16 23.60 15.90
CA GLU A 160 -14.44 23.72 15.18
C GLU A 160 -15.16 22.36 15.16
N GLU A 161 -16.49 22.40 15.32
CA GLU A 161 -17.35 21.24 15.11
C GLU A 161 -17.92 21.24 13.70
N LEU A 162 -17.82 20.10 13.01
CA LEU A 162 -18.36 19.91 11.68
C LEU A 162 -19.29 18.68 11.68
N ASP A 163 -20.59 18.94 11.53
CA ASP A 163 -21.61 17.88 11.46
C ASP A 163 -21.48 17.10 10.15
N ALA A 164 -21.70 15.79 10.22
CA ALA A 164 -21.62 14.87 9.08
C ALA A 164 -22.63 13.71 9.23
N ASP A 165 -23.16 13.25 8.09
CA ASP A 165 -23.94 12.02 8.02
C ASP A 165 -23.03 10.77 8.04
N LEU A 166 -21.80 10.90 7.48
CA LEU A 166 -20.79 9.85 7.46
C LEU A 166 -19.40 10.44 7.67
N VAL A 167 -18.65 9.86 8.59
CA VAL A 167 -17.22 10.15 8.82
C VAL A 167 -16.39 8.96 8.34
N VAL A 168 -15.33 9.24 7.59
CA VAL A 168 -14.37 8.24 7.11
C VAL A 168 -13.01 8.47 7.76
N ASP A 169 -12.56 7.55 8.61
CA ASP A 169 -11.20 7.56 9.12
C ASP A 169 -10.21 7.02 8.08
N ALA A 170 -9.44 7.91 7.47
CA ALA A 170 -8.35 7.65 6.54
C ALA A 170 -6.99 8.15 7.09
N MET A 171 -6.87 8.33 8.41
CA MET A 171 -5.65 8.87 9.06
C MET A 171 -4.49 7.87 9.12
N GLY A 172 -4.65 6.70 8.52
CA GLY A 172 -3.59 5.71 8.40
C GLY A 172 -3.12 5.16 9.74
N ARG A 173 -1.81 4.94 9.86
CA ARG A 173 -1.19 4.36 11.07
C ARG A 173 -1.33 5.25 12.31
N SER A 174 -1.50 6.54 12.13
CA SER A 174 -1.69 7.53 13.21
C SER A 174 -3.13 7.67 13.68
N SER A 175 -4.06 6.89 13.11
CA SER A 175 -5.47 6.89 13.50
C SER A 175 -5.66 6.70 14.99
N ARG A 176 -6.42 7.61 15.59
CA ARG A 176 -6.85 7.58 17.00
C ARG A 176 -8.24 6.96 17.18
N LEU A 177 -8.79 6.36 16.13
CA LEU A 177 -10.16 5.85 16.11
C LEU A 177 -10.48 4.96 17.32
N GLY A 178 -9.58 4.05 17.70
CA GLY A 178 -9.81 3.20 18.88
C GLY A 178 -9.98 3.99 20.18
N THR A 179 -9.18 5.02 20.40
CA THR A 179 -9.26 5.90 21.58
C THR A 179 -10.55 6.72 21.55
N TRP A 180 -10.93 7.24 20.39
CA TRP A 180 -12.16 8.03 20.24
C TRP A 180 -13.41 7.18 20.47
N LEU A 181 -13.44 5.96 19.93
CA LEU A 181 -14.52 5.00 20.18
C LEU A 181 -14.68 4.73 21.69
N GLN A 182 -13.59 4.44 22.41
CA GLN A 182 -13.62 4.20 23.84
C GLN A 182 -14.18 5.39 24.63
N ARG A 183 -13.77 6.62 24.28
CA ARG A 183 -14.31 7.85 24.89
C ARG A 183 -15.82 8.01 24.64
N GLY A 184 -16.29 7.59 23.47
CA GLY A 184 -17.70 7.58 23.10
C GLY A 184 -18.49 6.40 23.68
N GLY A 185 -17.89 5.54 24.52
CA GLY A 185 -18.57 4.37 25.11
C GLY A 185 -18.71 3.18 24.16
N TRP A 186 -17.85 3.11 23.12
CA TRP A 186 -17.84 2.04 22.12
C TRP A 186 -16.60 1.17 22.24
N ASP A 187 -16.74 -0.10 21.88
CA ASP A 187 -15.60 -1.02 21.85
C ASP A 187 -14.67 -0.69 20.65
N PRO A 188 -13.37 -0.61 20.85
CA PRO A 188 -12.40 -0.50 19.76
C PRO A 188 -12.26 -1.85 19.03
N ALA A 189 -12.04 -1.83 17.73
CA ALA A 189 -11.74 -3.05 16.99
C ALA A 189 -10.45 -3.69 17.51
N PRO A 190 -10.43 -5.03 17.73
CA PRO A 190 -9.22 -5.75 18.14
C PRO A 190 -8.06 -5.46 17.19
N LEU A 191 -6.91 -5.10 17.75
CA LEU A 191 -5.71 -4.76 17.00
C LEU A 191 -4.72 -5.94 17.00
N HIS A 192 -4.52 -6.53 15.83
CA HIS A 192 -3.49 -7.54 15.60
C HIS A 192 -2.20 -6.86 15.16
N ARG A 193 -1.07 -7.25 15.76
CA ARG A 193 0.27 -6.75 15.46
C ARG A 193 1.20 -7.90 15.13
N MET A 194 2.08 -7.69 14.15
CA MET A 194 3.17 -8.59 13.83
C MET A 194 4.44 -7.76 13.74
N ARG A 195 5.35 -7.94 14.70
CA ARG A 195 6.66 -7.27 14.69
C ARG A 195 7.52 -7.88 13.60
N ILE A 196 7.98 -7.07 12.66
CA ILE A 196 8.81 -7.51 11.54
C ILE A 196 10.15 -6.78 11.46
N ASP A 197 10.29 -5.65 12.15
CA ASP A 197 11.53 -4.86 12.23
C ASP A 197 12.21 -4.63 10.88
N LEU A 198 11.41 -4.20 9.89
CA LEU A 198 11.87 -3.88 8.55
C LEU A 198 12.43 -2.46 8.50
N GLY A 199 13.59 -2.29 7.89
CA GLY A 199 14.08 -0.98 7.44
C GLY A 199 14.28 -0.97 5.94
N TYR A 200 14.11 0.20 5.33
CA TYR A 200 14.46 0.40 3.93
C TYR A 200 15.03 1.79 3.71
N ALA A 201 15.86 1.88 2.68
CA ALA A 201 16.48 3.10 2.25
C ALA A 201 16.17 3.32 0.76
N THR A 202 15.89 4.56 0.38
CA THR A 202 15.53 4.95 -0.99
C THR A 202 16.44 6.08 -1.44
N ALA A 203 16.86 6.02 -2.71
CA ALA A 203 17.65 7.04 -3.37
C ALA A 203 17.19 7.26 -4.81
N LEU A 204 17.44 8.46 -5.35
CA LEU A 204 17.18 8.83 -6.74
C LEU A 204 18.49 8.88 -7.52
N PHE A 205 18.48 8.33 -8.72
CA PHE A 205 19.59 8.35 -9.66
C PHE A 205 19.17 8.97 -10.97
N ARG A 206 20.12 9.60 -11.67
CA ARG A 206 19.91 10.07 -13.04
C ARG A 206 19.75 8.88 -13.97
N ARG A 207 18.68 8.86 -14.72
CA ARG A 207 18.42 7.82 -15.72
C ARG A 207 18.89 8.30 -17.09
N GLY A 208 19.65 7.46 -17.77
CA GLY A 208 20.09 7.61 -19.16
C GLY A 208 19.59 6.47 -20.05
N ASP A 209 20.47 5.94 -20.86
CA ASP A 209 20.24 4.85 -21.83
C ASP A 209 20.73 3.48 -21.34
N GLU A 210 21.21 3.39 -20.09
CA GLU A 210 21.87 2.18 -19.55
C GLU A 210 20.94 0.96 -19.52
N LEU A 211 19.65 1.14 -19.35
CA LEU A 211 18.65 0.08 -19.25
C LEU A 211 17.41 0.40 -20.11
N PRO A 212 17.53 0.42 -21.45
CA PRO A 212 16.50 0.93 -22.36
C PRO A 212 15.20 0.11 -22.34
N ARG A 213 15.25 -1.15 -21.88
CA ARG A 213 14.11 -2.07 -21.83
C ARG A 213 13.72 -2.45 -20.40
N THR A 214 14.05 -1.62 -19.42
CA THR A 214 13.68 -1.84 -18.02
C THR A 214 12.89 -0.64 -17.51
N VAL A 215 11.74 -0.90 -16.95
CA VAL A 215 10.93 0.10 -16.23
C VAL A 215 10.87 -0.23 -14.75
N VAL A 216 10.74 -1.51 -14.42
CA VAL A 216 10.72 -2.00 -13.03
C VAL A 216 11.66 -3.21 -12.92
N ALA A 217 12.50 -3.23 -11.90
CA ALA A 217 13.19 -4.44 -11.46
C ALA A 217 12.99 -4.61 -9.95
N HIS A 218 12.56 -5.80 -9.52
CA HIS A 218 12.31 -6.13 -8.13
C HIS A 218 13.04 -7.41 -7.75
N ALA A 219 13.90 -7.34 -6.75
CA ALA A 219 14.66 -8.45 -6.18
C ALA A 219 14.07 -8.86 -4.83
N SER A 220 13.56 -10.07 -4.73
CA SER A 220 13.06 -10.65 -3.49
C SER A 220 13.90 -11.85 -3.06
N PRO A 221 14.05 -12.10 -1.74
CA PRO A 221 14.59 -13.37 -1.27
C PRO A 221 13.64 -14.50 -1.65
N GLY A 222 14.21 -15.63 -2.04
CA GLY A 222 13.46 -16.84 -2.32
C GLY A 222 13.60 -17.89 -1.21
N PRO A 223 13.20 -19.13 -1.51
CA PRO A 223 13.34 -20.24 -0.56
C PRO A 223 14.76 -20.49 -0.08
N ALA A 224 15.75 -20.27 -0.96
CA ALA A 224 17.18 -20.49 -0.63
C ALA A 224 17.76 -19.35 0.21
N SER A 225 17.21 -18.14 0.10
CA SER A 225 17.67 -16.94 0.79
C SER A 225 16.56 -16.33 1.68
N GLY A 226 15.67 -17.16 2.24
CA GLY A 226 14.51 -16.71 3.02
C GLY A 226 14.87 -15.79 4.21
N TYR A 227 16.13 -15.83 4.65
CA TYR A 227 16.67 -15.06 5.77
C TYR A 227 17.92 -14.30 5.36
N GLN A 228 18.25 -13.27 6.13
CA GLN A 228 19.50 -12.54 5.93
C GLN A 228 20.68 -13.17 6.68
N PRO A 229 21.90 -13.15 6.09
CA PRO A 229 22.20 -12.60 4.78
C PRO A 229 21.54 -13.41 3.65
N THR A 230 21.07 -12.72 2.62
CA THR A 230 20.45 -13.33 1.45
C THR A 230 21.47 -13.58 0.33
N LEU A 231 21.14 -14.46 -0.63
CA LEU A 231 22.00 -14.69 -1.83
C LEU A 231 22.07 -13.45 -2.72
N SER A 232 21.04 -12.61 -2.71
CA SER A 232 20.98 -11.33 -3.38
C SER A 232 20.37 -10.30 -2.44
N GLU A 233 20.90 -9.09 -2.42
CA GLU A 233 20.30 -8.01 -1.59
C GLU A 233 18.85 -7.77 -2.02
N PRO A 234 17.89 -7.70 -1.08
CA PRO A 234 16.51 -7.35 -1.38
C PRO A 234 16.41 -5.88 -1.78
N GLY A 235 15.79 -5.62 -2.92
CA GLY A 235 15.62 -4.26 -3.39
C GLY A 235 14.69 -4.16 -4.58
N ALA A 236 14.39 -2.94 -4.97
CA ALA A 236 13.66 -2.68 -6.20
C ALA A 236 14.10 -1.35 -6.81
N MET A 237 13.89 -1.22 -8.10
CA MET A 237 14.04 0.04 -8.80
C MET A 237 12.89 0.24 -9.78
N VAL A 238 12.59 1.51 -10.04
CA VAL A 238 11.56 1.91 -10.99
C VAL A 238 11.98 3.18 -11.72
N ALA A 239 11.73 3.22 -13.03
CA ALA A 239 11.85 4.44 -13.81
C ALA A 239 10.70 5.37 -13.44
N VAL A 240 11.00 6.62 -13.07
CA VAL A 240 10.01 7.61 -12.63
C VAL A 240 10.12 8.89 -13.47
N GLU A 241 9.22 9.81 -13.26
CA GLU A 241 9.22 11.13 -13.91
C GLU A 241 10.55 11.87 -13.73
N GLY A 242 10.86 12.77 -14.66
CA GLY A 242 12.09 13.59 -14.66
C GLY A 242 13.37 12.80 -14.99
N ASP A 243 13.25 11.76 -15.81
CA ASP A 243 14.35 10.89 -16.22
C ASP A 243 15.21 10.42 -15.04
N ARG A 244 14.55 9.74 -14.08
CA ARG A 244 15.17 9.25 -12.86
C ARG A 244 14.87 7.77 -12.65
N TRP A 245 15.82 7.09 -12.01
CA TRP A 245 15.58 5.84 -11.31
C TRP A 245 15.30 6.12 -9.83
N MET A 246 14.25 5.57 -9.31
CA MET A 246 14.03 5.49 -7.86
C MET A 246 14.38 4.08 -7.40
N VAL A 247 15.34 3.97 -6.50
CA VAL A 247 15.88 2.69 -6.02
C VAL A 247 15.61 2.56 -4.53
N VAL A 248 15.13 1.39 -4.09
CA VAL A 248 14.96 1.03 -2.68
C VAL A 248 15.72 -0.25 -2.37
N LEU A 249 16.42 -0.26 -1.24
CA LEU A 249 16.97 -1.45 -0.61
C LEU A 249 16.22 -1.71 0.70
N ALA A 250 16.06 -2.98 1.06
CA ALA A 250 15.33 -3.38 2.26
C ALA A 250 16.11 -4.39 3.08
N GLY A 251 15.86 -4.45 4.38
CA GLY A 251 16.46 -5.43 5.26
C GLY A 251 15.77 -5.47 6.61
N TYR A 252 15.92 -6.57 7.30
CA TYR A 252 15.33 -6.80 8.61
C TYR A 252 16.39 -6.70 9.71
N THR A 253 16.00 -6.23 10.89
CA THR A 253 16.84 -6.20 12.09
C THR A 253 18.22 -5.55 11.86
N GLY A 254 19.32 -6.23 12.13
CA GLY A 254 20.69 -5.76 11.93
C GLY A 254 21.13 -5.58 10.47
N HIS A 255 20.31 -6.04 9.49
CA HIS A 255 20.59 -5.92 8.05
C HIS A 255 19.89 -4.72 7.39
N ARG A 256 19.26 -3.85 8.16
CA ARG A 256 18.60 -2.65 7.64
C ARG A 256 19.62 -1.74 6.94
N PRO A 257 19.31 -1.24 5.73
CA PRO A 257 20.18 -0.30 5.05
C PRO A 257 20.23 1.04 5.80
N GLY A 258 21.42 1.65 5.84
CA GLY A 258 21.68 2.95 6.42
C GLY A 258 21.53 4.11 5.43
N ARG A 259 21.98 5.31 5.86
CA ARG A 259 21.98 6.53 5.06
C ARG A 259 23.28 6.75 4.29
N ASP A 260 24.31 5.95 4.57
CA ASP A 260 25.61 6.10 3.92
C ASP A 260 25.51 5.76 2.43
N PRO A 261 25.82 6.71 1.51
CA PRO A 261 25.76 6.45 0.07
C PRO A 261 26.73 5.36 -0.38
N ALA A 262 27.89 5.23 0.25
CA ALA A 262 28.87 4.22 -0.12
C ALA A 262 28.38 2.81 0.20
N ASP A 263 27.78 2.59 1.39
CA ASP A 263 27.13 1.32 1.76
C ASP A 263 25.93 1.04 0.84
N PHE A 264 25.12 2.06 0.53
CA PHE A 264 23.97 1.92 -0.35
C PHE A 264 24.39 1.41 -1.75
N LEU A 265 25.39 2.03 -2.37
CA LEU A 265 25.93 1.62 -3.66
C LEU A 265 26.57 0.22 -3.58
N ALA A 266 27.32 -0.08 -2.52
CA ALA A 266 27.91 -1.41 -2.32
C ALA A 266 26.84 -2.51 -2.21
N ARG A 267 25.72 -2.24 -1.58
CA ARG A 267 24.56 -3.16 -1.51
C ARG A 267 23.88 -3.31 -2.87
N MET A 268 23.68 -2.22 -3.62
CA MET A 268 23.11 -2.27 -4.97
C MET A 268 23.94 -3.18 -5.89
N ARG A 269 25.29 -3.16 -5.77
CA ARG A 269 26.20 -4.03 -6.52
C ARG A 269 26.06 -5.51 -6.17
N ARG A 270 25.56 -5.85 -5.00
CA ARG A 270 25.23 -7.22 -4.57
C ARG A 270 23.78 -7.62 -4.89
N CYS A 271 23.02 -6.71 -5.48
CA CYS A 271 21.63 -6.97 -5.90
C CYS A 271 21.61 -7.60 -7.32
N VAL A 272 20.44 -7.64 -7.92
CA VAL A 272 20.25 -8.15 -9.28
C VAL A 272 20.82 -7.21 -10.36
N PRO A 273 21.11 -7.71 -11.58
CA PRO A 273 21.86 -6.95 -12.60
C PRO A 273 21.35 -5.52 -12.87
N PRO A 274 20.03 -5.23 -12.95
CA PRO A 274 19.61 -3.85 -13.20
C PRO A 274 19.99 -2.86 -12.08
N LEU A 275 19.95 -3.29 -10.81
CA LEU A 275 20.34 -2.42 -9.69
C LEU A 275 21.86 -2.24 -9.65
N HIS A 276 22.62 -3.30 -9.98
CA HIS A 276 24.07 -3.23 -10.13
C HIS A 276 24.46 -2.22 -11.23
N GLU A 277 23.85 -2.31 -12.40
CA GLU A 277 24.10 -1.41 -13.53
C GLU A 277 23.86 0.07 -13.16
N VAL A 278 22.77 0.35 -12.45
CA VAL A 278 22.47 1.71 -11.97
C VAL A 278 23.53 2.19 -10.96
N ALA A 279 24.00 1.31 -10.06
CA ALA A 279 25.03 1.65 -9.09
C ALA A 279 26.38 2.03 -9.74
N ASP A 280 26.70 1.43 -10.88
CA ASP A 280 27.99 1.67 -11.55
C ASP A 280 27.94 2.81 -12.57
N ARG A 281 26.79 3.04 -13.21
CA ARG A 281 26.70 3.96 -14.36
C ARG A 281 25.91 5.23 -14.09
N CYS A 282 25.08 5.27 -13.05
CA CYS A 282 24.16 6.37 -12.81
C CYS A 282 24.61 7.25 -11.65
N ALA A 283 24.49 8.57 -11.84
CA ALA A 283 24.80 9.53 -10.79
C ALA A 283 23.68 9.53 -9.72
N LEU A 284 24.06 9.42 -8.47
CA LEU A 284 23.17 9.68 -7.34
C LEU A 284 22.76 11.16 -7.33
N LEU A 285 21.47 11.46 -7.23
CA LEU A 285 20.92 12.81 -7.35
C LEU A 285 20.60 13.47 -6.01
N ASP A 286 20.34 12.66 -4.99
CA ASP A 286 19.83 13.15 -3.68
C ASP A 286 20.39 12.28 -2.56
N GLU A 287 20.14 12.69 -1.31
CA GLU A 287 20.50 11.90 -0.13
C GLU A 287 19.77 10.55 -0.08
N VAL A 288 20.40 9.57 0.57
CA VAL A 288 19.75 8.28 0.86
C VAL A 288 18.79 8.46 2.03
N ARG A 289 17.50 8.24 1.80
CA ARG A 289 16.42 8.44 2.78
C ARG A 289 15.97 7.12 3.37
N THR A 290 16.07 6.99 4.67
CA THR A 290 15.69 5.77 5.39
C THR A 290 14.29 5.86 5.99
N PHE A 291 13.63 4.72 6.09
CA PHE A 291 12.38 4.55 6.81
C PHE A 291 12.39 3.25 7.60
N HIS A 292 11.87 3.28 8.84
CA HIS A 292 11.73 2.12 9.68
C HIS A 292 10.25 1.72 9.84
N PHE A 293 9.94 0.48 9.52
CA PHE A 293 8.61 -0.10 9.65
C PHE A 293 8.67 -1.25 10.66
N PRO A 294 8.39 -0.98 11.95
CA PRO A 294 8.61 -1.95 13.01
C PRO A 294 7.63 -3.11 13.01
N GLU A 295 6.40 -2.88 12.56
CA GLU A 295 5.33 -3.89 12.63
C GLU A 295 4.24 -3.70 11.59
N SER A 296 3.68 -4.79 11.10
CA SER A 296 2.40 -4.85 10.42
C SER A 296 1.26 -4.77 11.44
N ARG A 297 0.15 -4.12 11.07
CA ARG A 297 -1.03 -3.94 11.94
C ARG A 297 -2.31 -4.17 11.17
N ARG A 298 -3.30 -4.77 11.81
CA ARG A 298 -4.68 -4.78 11.31
C ARG A 298 -5.69 -4.67 12.44
N ARG A 299 -6.77 -3.95 12.21
CA ARG A 299 -7.94 -3.86 13.09
C ARG A 299 -9.04 -4.76 12.57
N ASP A 300 -9.55 -5.64 13.42
CA ASP A 300 -10.59 -6.59 13.05
C ASP A 300 -11.98 -6.06 13.43
N PHE A 301 -12.52 -5.21 12.59
CA PHE A 301 -13.85 -4.64 12.75
C PHE A 301 -14.96 -5.70 12.64
N THR A 302 -14.69 -6.87 12.05
CA THR A 302 -15.69 -7.95 11.91
C THR A 302 -16.03 -8.63 13.23
N ARG A 303 -15.17 -8.48 14.23
CA ARG A 303 -15.39 -8.99 15.59
C ARG A 303 -16.23 -8.07 16.48
N LEU A 304 -16.53 -6.88 16.04
CA LEU A 304 -17.36 -5.95 16.80
C LEU A 304 -18.82 -6.39 16.77
N ARG A 305 -19.44 -6.48 17.95
CA ARG A 305 -20.87 -6.73 18.09
C ARG A 305 -21.68 -5.46 17.96
N ARG A 306 -21.09 -4.33 18.40
CA ARG A 306 -21.65 -2.99 18.37
C ARG A 306 -20.65 -2.05 17.71
N PHE A 307 -21.14 -1.19 16.83
CA PHE A 307 -20.37 -0.14 16.18
C PHE A 307 -21.29 1.05 15.93
N PRO A 308 -20.85 2.30 16.11
CA PRO A 308 -21.70 3.46 15.85
C PRO A 308 -22.05 3.56 14.37
N GLY A 309 -23.27 4.02 14.07
CA GLY A 309 -23.61 4.48 12.74
C GLY A 309 -22.79 5.72 12.36
N GLY A 310 -22.81 6.13 11.10
CA GLY A 310 -22.13 7.34 10.65
C GLY A 310 -20.58 7.26 10.61
N LEU A 311 -20.01 6.07 10.66
CA LEU A 311 -18.56 5.91 10.74
C LEU A 311 -18.05 4.72 9.91
N VAL A 312 -16.97 4.93 9.16
CA VAL A 312 -16.17 3.87 8.51
C VAL A 312 -14.68 4.18 8.64
N ALA A 313 -13.83 3.19 8.39
CA ALA A 313 -12.37 3.35 8.32
C ALA A 313 -11.83 2.74 7.02
N VAL A 314 -10.78 3.36 6.43
CA VAL A 314 -10.16 2.92 5.17
C VAL A 314 -8.63 3.00 5.24
N GLY A 315 -7.96 2.31 4.33
CA GLY A 315 -6.49 2.35 4.21
C GLY A 315 -5.78 1.76 5.43
N ASP A 316 -4.66 2.37 5.78
CA ASP A 316 -3.82 1.94 6.91
C ASP A 316 -4.49 2.13 8.27
N SER A 317 -5.61 2.86 8.35
CA SER A 317 -6.47 2.89 9.55
C SER A 317 -7.11 1.53 9.83
N VAL A 318 -7.31 0.71 8.78
CA VAL A 318 -7.80 -0.67 8.90
C VAL A 318 -6.64 -1.66 8.95
N ALA A 319 -5.73 -1.60 7.96
CA ALA A 319 -4.61 -2.53 7.88
C ALA A 319 -3.40 -1.91 7.19
N SER A 320 -2.27 -1.93 7.89
CA SER A 320 -0.96 -1.55 7.40
C SER A 320 -0.09 -2.79 7.34
N VAL A 321 0.10 -3.33 6.15
CA VAL A 321 0.88 -4.54 5.88
C VAL A 321 2.32 -4.20 5.53
N ASN A 322 3.20 -5.21 5.53
CA ASN A 322 4.60 -5.05 5.19
C ASN A 322 4.78 -4.37 3.80
N PRO A 323 5.42 -3.20 3.75
CA PRO A 323 5.55 -2.41 2.52
C PRO A 323 6.41 -3.07 1.43
N ILE A 324 7.26 -4.04 1.77
CA ILE A 324 8.14 -4.71 0.78
C ILE A 324 7.34 -5.43 -0.32
N TYR A 325 6.08 -5.79 -0.04
CA TYR A 325 5.19 -6.43 -1.03
C TYR A 325 4.41 -5.44 -1.90
N GLY A 326 4.55 -4.14 -1.67
CA GLY A 326 3.94 -3.08 -2.49
C GLY A 326 2.41 -3.00 -2.44
N GLN A 327 1.76 -3.62 -1.45
CA GLN A 327 0.29 -3.80 -1.44
C GLN A 327 -0.49 -2.56 -1.00
N GLY A 328 0.11 -1.60 -0.27
CA GLY A 328 -0.60 -0.55 0.45
C GLY A 328 -1.51 0.32 -0.43
N LEU A 329 -0.99 0.86 -1.55
CA LEU A 329 -1.78 1.69 -2.47
C LEU A 329 -2.93 0.92 -3.11
N THR A 330 -2.68 -0.33 -3.50
CA THR A 330 -3.68 -1.21 -4.10
C THR A 330 -4.76 -1.61 -3.09
N LEU A 331 -4.37 -1.89 -1.85
CA LEU A 331 -5.31 -2.21 -0.78
C LEU A 331 -6.24 -1.04 -0.46
N ALA A 332 -5.73 0.20 -0.49
CA ALA A 332 -6.54 1.40 -0.33
C ALA A 332 -7.59 1.53 -1.46
N ALA A 333 -7.19 1.29 -2.72
CA ALA A 333 -8.10 1.31 -3.86
C ALA A 333 -9.19 0.22 -3.77
N LEU A 334 -8.83 -0.99 -3.35
CA LEU A 334 -9.77 -2.10 -3.13
C LEU A 334 -10.76 -1.81 -1.99
N GLN A 335 -10.31 -1.20 -0.90
CA GLN A 335 -11.20 -0.78 0.19
C GLN A 335 -12.18 0.31 -0.25
N ALA A 336 -11.73 1.26 -1.08
CA ALA A 336 -12.62 2.26 -1.68
C ALA A 336 -13.70 1.59 -2.57
N THR A 337 -13.32 0.56 -3.33
CA THR A 337 -14.29 -0.23 -4.11
C THR A 337 -15.29 -0.96 -3.21
N CYS A 338 -14.84 -1.50 -2.07
CA CYS A 338 -15.73 -2.08 -1.08
C CYS A 338 -16.70 -1.03 -0.49
N LEU A 339 -16.22 0.19 -0.23
CA LEU A 339 -17.05 1.31 0.25
C LEU A 339 -18.10 1.70 -0.78
N SER A 340 -17.70 1.86 -2.04
CA SER A 340 -18.64 2.14 -3.13
C SER A 340 -19.70 1.03 -3.27
N ALA A 341 -19.29 -0.25 -3.27
CA ALA A 341 -20.20 -1.37 -3.34
C ALA A 341 -21.19 -1.40 -2.16
N TYR A 342 -20.73 -1.03 -0.96
CA TYR A 342 -21.59 -0.91 0.22
C TYR A 342 -22.61 0.23 0.07
N LEU A 343 -22.17 1.43 -0.32
CA LEU A 343 -23.07 2.58 -0.46
C LEU A 343 -24.10 2.38 -1.56
N ARG A 344 -23.75 1.71 -2.66
CA ARG A 344 -24.70 1.36 -3.74
C ARG A 344 -25.80 0.39 -3.33
N THR A 345 -25.68 -0.31 -2.20
CA THR A 345 -26.78 -1.13 -1.68
C THR A 345 -27.93 -0.31 -1.10
N GLY A 346 -27.83 1.02 -1.08
CA GLY A 346 -28.77 1.90 -0.38
C GLY A 346 -28.56 1.91 1.13
N ALA A 347 -27.37 1.52 1.58
CA ALA A 347 -27.00 1.52 2.99
C ALA A 347 -27.24 2.89 3.63
N ARG A 348 -27.94 2.91 4.77
CA ARG A 348 -28.21 4.14 5.51
C ARG A 348 -26.94 4.60 6.23
N PRO A 349 -26.46 5.84 6.05
CA PRO A 349 -25.29 6.34 6.76
C PRO A 349 -25.37 6.21 8.28
N HIS A 350 -26.57 6.35 8.82
CA HIS A 350 -26.83 6.26 10.25
C HIS A 350 -26.80 4.84 10.83
N ALA A 351 -26.81 3.81 9.98
CA ALA A 351 -26.68 2.43 10.43
C ALA A 351 -25.19 2.04 10.59
N PRO A 352 -24.87 1.12 11.52
CA PRO A 352 -23.52 0.59 11.65
C PRO A 352 -23.01 -0.04 10.35
N ALA A 353 -21.83 0.35 9.88
CA ALA A 353 -21.27 -0.09 8.59
C ALA A 353 -20.61 -1.48 8.64
N LEU A 354 -21.20 -2.44 9.39
CA LEU A 354 -20.62 -3.78 9.57
C LEU A 354 -20.52 -4.56 8.25
N ASP A 355 -21.45 -4.35 7.30
CA ASP A 355 -21.41 -4.98 5.98
C ASP A 355 -20.28 -4.45 5.12
N TYR A 356 -19.94 -3.18 5.23
CA TYR A 356 -18.73 -2.62 4.63
C TYR A 356 -17.48 -3.34 5.18
N PHE A 357 -17.36 -3.45 6.50
CA PHE A 357 -16.21 -4.10 7.10
C PHE A 357 -16.08 -5.58 6.74
N ARG A 358 -17.19 -6.31 6.59
CA ARG A 358 -17.16 -7.70 6.08
C ARG A 358 -16.64 -7.78 4.65
N ARG A 359 -17.04 -6.85 3.77
CA ARG A 359 -16.52 -6.75 2.39
C ARG A 359 -15.04 -6.39 2.39
N ALA A 360 -14.64 -5.37 3.14
CA ALA A 360 -13.25 -4.94 3.27
C ALA A 360 -12.36 -6.03 3.86
N ALA A 361 -12.86 -6.84 4.80
CA ALA A 361 -12.11 -7.94 5.39
C ALA A 361 -11.63 -8.95 4.34
N VAL A 362 -12.37 -9.20 3.26
CA VAL A 362 -11.95 -10.13 2.20
C VAL A 362 -10.64 -9.70 1.56
N VAL A 363 -10.50 -8.42 1.22
CA VAL A 363 -9.29 -7.88 0.58
C VAL A 363 -8.17 -7.66 1.60
N VAL A 364 -8.50 -7.27 2.82
CA VAL A 364 -7.54 -7.10 3.92
C VAL A 364 -6.95 -8.44 4.33
N ASP A 365 -7.76 -9.48 4.48
CA ASP A 365 -7.30 -10.82 4.84
C ASP A 365 -6.41 -11.43 3.74
N ALA A 366 -6.72 -11.20 2.46
CA ALA A 366 -5.89 -11.64 1.35
C ALA A 366 -4.50 -10.98 1.39
N ALA A 367 -4.44 -9.67 1.59
CA ALA A 367 -3.18 -8.93 1.72
C ALA A 367 -2.40 -9.34 2.96
N TRP A 368 -3.08 -9.49 4.09
CA TRP A 368 -2.48 -9.94 5.35
C TRP A 368 -1.90 -11.35 5.23
N GLN A 369 -2.64 -12.32 4.64
CA GLN A 369 -2.15 -13.68 4.44
C GLN A 369 -0.89 -13.73 3.58
N LEU A 370 -0.85 -12.95 2.49
CA LEU A 370 0.31 -12.92 1.61
C LEU A 370 1.55 -12.40 2.36
N SER A 371 1.44 -11.25 3.03
CA SER A 371 2.53 -10.69 3.83
C SER A 371 2.93 -11.59 4.98
N ALA A 372 1.98 -12.01 5.81
CA ALA A 372 2.25 -12.76 7.03
C ALA A 372 2.89 -14.14 6.75
N THR A 373 2.52 -14.81 5.65
CA THR A 373 3.13 -16.10 5.29
C THR A 373 4.63 -15.96 5.04
N ALA A 374 5.06 -14.88 4.39
CA ALA A 374 6.47 -14.62 4.14
C ALA A 374 7.18 -14.03 5.37
N ASP A 375 6.53 -13.11 6.09
CA ASP A 375 7.10 -12.49 7.31
C ASP A 375 7.37 -13.52 8.41
N LEU A 376 6.45 -14.48 8.62
CA LEU A 376 6.61 -15.57 9.60
C LEU A 376 7.74 -16.56 9.25
N ALA A 377 8.30 -16.50 8.04
CA ALA A 377 9.48 -17.25 7.68
C ALA A 377 10.77 -16.59 8.20
N GLN A 378 10.74 -15.32 8.58
CA GLN A 378 11.91 -14.65 9.14
C GLN A 378 12.20 -15.15 10.57
N PRO A 379 13.45 -15.42 10.93
CA PRO A 379 13.80 -16.08 12.20
C PRO A 379 13.45 -15.25 13.43
N HIS A 380 13.38 -13.94 13.31
CA HIS A 380 13.05 -13.01 14.39
C HIS A 380 11.55 -12.72 14.52
N VAL A 381 10.71 -13.17 13.54
CA VAL A 381 9.26 -12.97 13.58
C VAL A 381 8.60 -14.15 14.29
N THR A 382 8.00 -13.89 15.43
CA THR A 382 7.30 -14.89 16.23
C THR A 382 5.80 -14.85 15.95
N GLY A 383 5.17 -16.04 15.89
CA GLY A 383 3.77 -16.27 15.60
C GLY A 383 2.76 -15.22 16.13
N PRO A 384 1.50 -15.53 16.13
CA PRO A 384 0.94 -16.89 16.00
C PRO A 384 0.99 -17.43 14.58
N TYR A 385 1.43 -18.67 14.46
CA TYR A 385 1.44 -19.38 13.18
C TYR A 385 0.04 -19.86 12.82
N PRO A 386 -0.48 -19.56 11.62
CA PRO A 386 -1.77 -20.11 11.18
C PRO A 386 -1.75 -21.64 11.12
N ARG A 387 -2.93 -22.27 11.30
CA ARG A 387 -3.05 -23.72 11.08
C ARG A 387 -2.58 -24.09 9.68
N GLY A 388 -1.75 -25.13 9.56
CA GLY A 388 -1.20 -25.57 8.28
C GLY A 388 -0.10 -24.66 7.70
N TYR A 389 0.45 -23.71 8.46
CA TYR A 389 1.48 -22.78 8.00
C TYR A 389 2.66 -23.46 7.30
N ARG A 390 3.21 -24.55 7.88
CA ARG A 390 4.37 -25.27 7.30
C ARG A 390 4.06 -25.79 5.89
N LEU A 391 2.87 -26.36 5.68
CA LEU A 391 2.44 -26.86 4.38
C LEU A 391 2.21 -25.70 3.39
N ALA A 392 1.54 -24.64 3.83
CA ALA A 392 1.33 -23.45 3.01
C ALA A 392 2.66 -22.80 2.59
N ARG A 393 3.59 -22.66 3.52
CA ARG A 393 4.94 -22.14 3.26
C ARG A 393 5.69 -23.02 2.25
N TRP A 394 5.72 -24.33 2.48
CA TRP A 394 6.34 -25.27 1.56
C TRP A 394 5.76 -25.18 0.15
N ALA A 395 4.43 -25.10 0.01
CA ALA A 395 3.78 -24.96 -1.29
C ALA A 395 4.14 -23.66 -1.98
N VAL A 396 4.15 -22.52 -1.25
CA VAL A 396 4.56 -21.22 -1.79
C VAL A 396 6.03 -21.27 -2.25
N ASP A 397 6.93 -21.89 -1.50
CA ASP A 397 8.33 -22.04 -1.87
C ASP A 397 8.50 -22.86 -3.17
N ARG A 398 7.71 -23.93 -3.35
CA ARG A 398 7.72 -24.73 -4.60
C ARG A 398 7.19 -23.92 -5.79
N ILE A 399 6.08 -23.22 -5.60
CA ILE A 399 5.50 -22.33 -6.62
C ILE A 399 6.50 -21.21 -7.00
N THR A 400 7.15 -20.62 -6.01
CA THR A 400 8.17 -19.58 -6.24
C THR A 400 9.35 -20.12 -7.03
N ALA A 401 9.87 -21.31 -6.71
CA ALA A 401 10.94 -21.94 -7.46
C ALA A 401 10.51 -22.26 -8.92
N ALA A 402 9.32 -22.81 -9.12
CA ALA A 402 8.80 -23.10 -10.45
C ALA A 402 8.49 -21.84 -11.27
N SER A 403 8.17 -20.71 -10.62
CA SER A 403 7.88 -19.45 -11.32
C SER A 403 9.06 -18.82 -12.04
N VAL A 404 10.28 -19.27 -11.75
CA VAL A 404 11.50 -18.91 -12.49
C VAL A 404 11.57 -19.65 -13.82
N LEU A 405 11.00 -20.84 -13.89
CA LEU A 405 11.14 -21.79 -14.99
C LEU A 405 9.93 -21.82 -15.93
N ASP A 406 8.77 -21.39 -15.47
CA ASP A 406 7.52 -21.58 -16.19
C ASP A 406 6.63 -20.33 -16.14
N THR A 407 6.25 -19.82 -17.31
CA THR A 407 5.44 -18.61 -17.48
C THR A 407 4.06 -18.74 -16.85
N GLU A 408 3.39 -19.90 -16.96
CA GLU A 408 2.03 -20.06 -16.42
C GLU A 408 2.03 -20.16 -14.89
N VAL A 409 3.03 -20.82 -14.30
CA VAL A 409 3.20 -20.81 -12.85
C VAL A 409 3.50 -19.39 -12.37
N ASN A 410 4.39 -18.67 -13.09
CA ASN A 410 4.68 -17.28 -12.74
C ASN A 410 3.45 -16.38 -12.93
N ARG A 411 2.67 -16.55 -13.98
CA ARG A 411 1.40 -15.82 -14.18
C ARG A 411 0.46 -16.00 -13.01
N ALA A 412 0.24 -17.25 -12.57
CA ALA A 412 -0.59 -17.54 -11.40
C ALA A 412 -0.06 -16.87 -10.13
N PHE A 413 1.26 -16.90 -9.92
CA PHE A 413 1.92 -16.23 -8.79
C PHE A 413 1.76 -14.70 -8.87
N MET A 414 2.01 -14.10 -10.04
CA MET A 414 1.94 -12.65 -10.25
C MET A 414 0.50 -12.13 -10.15
N ASP A 415 -0.51 -12.90 -10.57
CA ASP A 415 -1.91 -12.54 -10.37
C ASP A 415 -2.25 -12.36 -8.88
N VAL A 416 -1.67 -13.19 -8.02
CA VAL A 416 -1.83 -13.06 -6.56
C VAL A 416 -0.97 -11.93 -6.01
N ALA A 417 0.29 -11.82 -6.40
CA ALA A 417 1.19 -10.76 -5.97
C ALA A 417 0.65 -9.37 -6.34
N HIS A 418 0.05 -9.23 -7.52
CA HIS A 418 -0.60 -8.00 -8.00
C HIS A 418 -2.06 -7.82 -7.56
N MET A 419 -2.52 -8.64 -6.62
CA MET A 419 -3.85 -8.61 -6.01
C MET A 419 -5.01 -8.77 -7.01
N ARG A 420 -4.75 -9.31 -8.22
CA ARG A 420 -5.78 -9.66 -9.23
C ARG A 420 -6.58 -10.88 -8.81
N ARG A 421 -5.97 -11.78 -8.01
CA ARG A 421 -6.59 -13.01 -7.51
C ARG A 421 -6.30 -13.18 -6.02
N HIS A 422 -7.25 -13.84 -5.34
CA HIS A 422 -7.07 -14.20 -3.93
C HIS A 422 -5.95 -15.26 -3.77
N PRO A 423 -5.11 -15.22 -2.71
CA PRO A 423 -4.02 -16.19 -2.46
C PRO A 423 -4.44 -17.68 -2.56
N LYS A 424 -5.67 -18.00 -2.19
CA LYS A 424 -6.25 -19.35 -2.36
C LYS A 424 -6.21 -19.86 -3.81
N SER A 425 -6.10 -18.99 -4.82
CA SER A 425 -5.99 -19.43 -6.21
C SER A 425 -4.72 -20.21 -6.51
N LEU A 426 -3.66 -20.04 -5.71
CA LEU A 426 -2.42 -20.82 -5.82
C LEU A 426 -2.56 -22.27 -5.38
N THR A 427 -3.60 -22.62 -4.61
CA THR A 427 -3.87 -24.00 -4.19
C THR A 427 -4.74 -24.77 -5.19
N ARG A 428 -5.06 -24.19 -6.35
CA ARG A 428 -5.82 -24.89 -7.39
C ARG A 428 -5.05 -26.10 -7.90
N PRO A 429 -5.69 -27.27 -8.10
CA PRO A 429 -5.02 -28.49 -8.53
C PRO A 429 -4.16 -28.31 -9.80
N ALA A 430 -4.64 -27.53 -10.76
CA ALA A 430 -3.91 -27.24 -12.00
C ALA A 430 -2.58 -26.51 -11.77
N VAL A 431 -2.55 -25.53 -10.83
CA VAL A 431 -1.32 -24.81 -10.46
C VAL A 431 -0.35 -25.74 -9.76
N LEU A 432 -0.83 -26.52 -8.80
CA LEU A 432 0.01 -27.45 -8.04
C LEU A 432 0.57 -28.58 -8.92
N ALA A 433 -0.23 -29.17 -9.80
CA ALA A 433 0.20 -30.22 -10.73
C ALA A 433 1.25 -29.69 -11.73
N ARG A 434 1.04 -28.47 -12.28
CA ARG A 434 2.03 -27.85 -13.16
C ARG A 434 3.33 -27.54 -12.42
N THR A 435 3.25 -26.99 -11.20
CA THR A 435 4.41 -26.74 -10.34
C THR A 435 5.22 -28.01 -10.12
N ALA A 436 4.56 -29.12 -9.74
CA ALA A 436 5.20 -30.40 -9.53
C ALA A 436 5.88 -30.93 -10.79
N ARG A 437 5.21 -30.84 -11.96
CA ARG A 437 5.75 -31.26 -13.25
C ARG A 437 7.01 -30.46 -13.60
N VAL A 438 6.96 -29.12 -13.53
CA VAL A 438 8.10 -28.24 -13.84
C VAL A 438 9.32 -28.60 -12.99
N LEU A 439 9.11 -28.76 -11.68
CA LEU A 439 10.22 -29.09 -10.77
C LEU A 439 10.76 -30.51 -10.92
N ALA A 440 9.96 -31.45 -11.43
CA ALA A 440 10.41 -32.81 -11.71
C ALA A 440 11.26 -32.91 -12.98
N THR A 441 10.99 -32.08 -13.99
CA THR A 441 11.73 -32.08 -15.26
C THR A 441 13.05 -31.28 -15.21
N THR A 442 13.31 -30.56 -14.13
CA THR A 442 14.50 -29.71 -13.99
C THR A 442 15.58 -30.34 -13.08
N ARG A 443 15.30 -31.55 -12.58
CA ARG A 443 16.29 -32.40 -11.89
C ARG A 443 17.02 -33.28 -12.88
#